data_c6ccbff654ec68991745f36a704d3eea
#
_entry.id   c6ccbff654ec68991745f36a704d3eea
#
_cell.length_a   1.000
_cell.length_b   1.000
_cell.length_c   1.000
_cell.angle_alpha   90.00
_cell.angle_beta   90.00
_cell.angle_gamma   90.00
#
_symmetry.space_group_name_H-M   'P 1'
#
loop_
_entity.id
_entity.type
_entity.pdbx_description
1 polymer ?
#
loop_
_entity_poly.entity_id
_entity_poly.type
_entity_poly.pdbx_seq_one_letter_code
_entity_poly.pdbx_strand_id
1 'polypeptide(L)'
;ISRKAGSDEAWQWTSQAKGDFEVQKVERKTRGTDVILHLKDDAKEYLNEWPVREVVSKYSDYVRWPIRMEVERSGGDDKKVEWTTLNQARALWTKAKGDVTDEQHHEFYKSLSHDWNAPLAWTHFKVEGTHELTGLLYLPGKAPYDLVERKKSGVKLFVKRVFIMDDAQEIVPEWLRFVKGVVDSEDLPLNVSREILQKDATTRFIKKQVLGKVLSLLEELAAEGETEREVDGEKRKVDRFLQFWGEFGR
;
A
#
# COMPACT_ATOMS: atom_id res chain seq x y z
N ILE A 1 -11.79 -25.58 -5.44
CA ILE A 1 -11.98 -26.26 -6.74
C ILE A 1 -11.25 -25.45 -7.80
N SER A 2 -10.33 -26.07 -8.54
CA SER A 2 -9.52 -25.36 -9.53
C SER A 2 -9.44 -26.10 -10.85
N ARG A 3 -9.51 -25.32 -11.95
CA ARG A 3 -9.22 -25.80 -13.31
C ARG A 3 -8.27 -24.82 -14.00
N LYS A 4 -7.11 -25.32 -14.42
CA LYS A 4 -6.10 -24.54 -15.13
C LYS A 4 -6.61 -24.16 -16.54
N ALA A 5 -6.24 -23.01 -17.05
CA ALA A 5 -6.51 -22.63 -18.42
C ALA A 5 -5.84 -23.62 -19.39
N GLY A 6 -6.58 -24.06 -20.41
CA GLY A 6 -6.09 -25.04 -21.39
C GLY A 6 -6.06 -26.51 -20.90
N SER A 7 -6.55 -26.80 -19.69
CA SER A 7 -6.67 -28.14 -19.15
C SER A 7 -8.13 -28.62 -19.14
N ASP A 8 -8.37 -29.89 -19.38
CA ASP A 8 -9.69 -30.51 -19.21
C ASP A 8 -9.89 -31.09 -17.81
N GLU A 9 -8.84 -31.07 -16.98
CA GLU A 9 -8.89 -31.60 -15.64
C GLU A 9 -9.12 -30.50 -14.60
N ALA A 10 -10.03 -30.78 -13.66
CA ALA A 10 -10.29 -29.99 -12.50
C ALA A 10 -10.12 -30.82 -11.22
N TRP A 11 -9.61 -30.12 -10.18
CA TRP A 11 -9.30 -30.76 -8.90
C TRP A 11 -9.93 -29.97 -7.75
N GLN A 12 -10.44 -30.69 -6.77
CA GLN A 12 -10.92 -30.18 -5.51
C GLN A 12 -9.93 -30.53 -4.41
N TRP A 13 -9.51 -29.55 -3.65
CA TRP A 13 -8.77 -29.68 -2.41
C TRP A 13 -9.69 -29.32 -1.25
N THR A 14 -9.75 -30.16 -0.22
CA THR A 14 -10.59 -29.93 0.97
C THR A 14 -9.76 -30.15 2.21
N SER A 15 -9.88 -29.28 3.21
CA SER A 15 -9.25 -29.42 4.51
C SER A 15 -10.12 -28.84 5.62
N GLN A 16 -10.03 -29.46 6.80
CA GLN A 16 -10.63 -28.97 8.04
C GLN A 16 -9.63 -28.22 8.92
N ALA A 17 -8.44 -27.88 8.40
CA ALA A 17 -7.34 -27.23 9.11
C ALA A 17 -6.84 -28.00 10.34
N LYS A 18 -6.95 -29.34 10.32
CA LYS A 18 -6.47 -30.26 11.38
C LYS A 18 -5.14 -30.94 11.03
N GLY A 19 -4.46 -30.48 9.99
CA GLY A 19 -3.18 -31.01 9.54
C GLY A 19 -3.28 -31.97 8.35
N ASP A 20 -4.49 -32.36 7.94
CA ASP A 20 -4.79 -33.22 6.81
C ASP A 20 -5.59 -32.47 5.71
N PHE A 21 -5.56 -33.02 4.53
CA PHE A 21 -6.33 -32.54 3.39
C PHE A 21 -6.67 -33.72 2.44
N GLU A 22 -7.70 -33.52 1.67
CA GLU A 22 -8.11 -34.46 0.62
C GLU A 22 -8.03 -33.79 -0.75
N VAL A 23 -7.60 -34.56 -1.77
CA VAL A 23 -7.58 -34.10 -3.17
C VAL A 23 -8.34 -35.08 -4.00
N GLN A 24 -9.33 -34.59 -4.76
CA GLN A 24 -10.12 -35.42 -5.66
C GLN A 24 -10.32 -34.76 -7.03
N LYS A 25 -10.45 -35.58 -8.08
CA LYS A 25 -10.80 -35.10 -9.41
C LYS A 25 -12.29 -34.81 -9.47
N VAL A 26 -12.64 -33.63 -10.00
CA VAL A 26 -14.05 -33.17 -10.11
C VAL A 26 -14.33 -32.64 -11.52
N GLU A 27 -15.58 -32.46 -11.85
CA GLU A 27 -15.98 -31.78 -13.08
C GLU A 27 -16.12 -30.29 -12.87
N ARG A 28 -15.48 -29.48 -13.74
CA ARG A 28 -15.64 -28.03 -13.81
C ARG A 28 -15.57 -27.57 -15.26
N LYS A 29 -16.60 -26.91 -15.73
CA LYS A 29 -16.71 -26.46 -17.14
C LYS A 29 -15.84 -25.27 -17.47
N THR A 30 -15.62 -24.34 -16.50
CA THR A 30 -14.88 -23.10 -16.71
C THR A 30 -13.50 -23.14 -16.03
N ARG A 31 -12.52 -22.49 -16.63
CA ARG A 31 -11.22 -22.23 -15.98
C ARG A 31 -11.38 -21.33 -14.75
N GLY A 32 -10.47 -21.44 -13.80
CA GLY A 32 -10.43 -20.59 -12.61
C GLY A 32 -10.40 -21.40 -11.32
N THR A 33 -10.48 -20.70 -10.20
CA THR A 33 -10.44 -21.30 -8.86
C THR A 33 -11.58 -20.73 -8.03
N ASP A 34 -12.36 -21.63 -7.40
CA ASP A 34 -13.31 -21.28 -6.35
C ASP A 34 -12.69 -21.62 -5.01
N VAL A 35 -12.58 -20.62 -4.14
CA VAL A 35 -12.18 -20.79 -2.75
C VAL A 35 -13.42 -20.68 -1.88
N ILE A 36 -13.84 -21.78 -1.27
CA ILE A 36 -15.04 -21.86 -0.44
C ILE A 36 -14.60 -21.93 1.02
N LEU A 37 -14.97 -20.95 1.80
CA LEU A 37 -14.65 -20.86 3.23
C LEU A 37 -15.90 -21.15 4.06
N HIS A 38 -15.84 -22.15 4.92
CA HIS A 38 -16.85 -22.41 5.94
C HIS A 38 -16.50 -21.59 7.18
N LEU A 39 -17.19 -20.47 7.36
CA LEU A 39 -16.88 -19.51 8.41
C LEU A 39 -17.30 -20.06 9.79
N LYS A 40 -16.45 -19.82 10.78
CA LYS A 40 -16.78 -20.04 12.19
C LYS A 40 -17.84 -19.02 12.66
N ASP A 41 -18.46 -19.30 13.79
CA ASP A 41 -19.53 -18.44 14.33
C ASP A 41 -19.04 -17.01 14.65
N ASP A 42 -17.82 -16.86 15.11
CA ASP A 42 -17.14 -15.59 15.39
C ASP A 42 -16.69 -14.80 14.14
N ALA A 43 -16.77 -15.42 12.97
CA ALA A 43 -16.38 -14.82 11.68
C ALA A 43 -17.58 -14.59 10.73
N LYS A 44 -18.81 -14.79 11.20
CA LYS A 44 -20.03 -14.63 10.38
C LYS A 44 -20.29 -13.20 9.90
N GLU A 45 -19.67 -12.20 10.53
CA GLU A 45 -19.73 -10.81 10.07
C GLU A 45 -19.25 -10.65 8.62
N TYR A 46 -18.28 -11.47 8.16
CA TYR A 46 -17.77 -11.46 6.79
C TYR A 46 -18.74 -12.01 5.74
N LEU A 47 -19.93 -12.45 6.12
CA LEU A 47 -21.05 -12.70 5.20
C LEU A 47 -21.74 -11.41 4.74
N ASN A 48 -21.42 -10.28 5.36
CA ASN A 48 -22.02 -8.97 5.06
C ASN A 48 -21.08 -8.12 4.19
N GLU A 49 -21.67 -7.21 3.41
CA GLU A 49 -20.95 -6.35 2.47
C GLU A 49 -19.89 -5.46 3.14
N TRP A 50 -20.24 -4.75 4.23
CA TRP A 50 -19.38 -3.76 4.83
C TRP A 50 -18.07 -4.32 5.40
N PRO A 51 -18.04 -5.38 6.19
CA PRO A 51 -16.80 -5.98 6.66
C PRO A 51 -15.91 -6.46 5.52
N VAL A 52 -16.48 -7.00 4.44
CA VAL A 52 -15.71 -7.40 3.27
C VAL A 52 -15.11 -6.19 2.56
N ARG A 53 -15.86 -5.09 2.41
CA ARG A 53 -15.33 -3.84 1.86
C ARG A 53 -14.16 -3.29 2.68
N GLU A 54 -14.27 -3.28 4.00
CA GLU A 54 -13.19 -2.83 4.87
C GLU A 54 -11.93 -3.67 4.72
N VAL A 55 -12.06 -5.00 4.68
CA VAL A 55 -10.93 -5.91 4.46
C VAL A 55 -10.30 -5.68 3.10
N VAL A 56 -11.09 -5.56 2.04
CA VAL A 56 -10.57 -5.31 0.69
C VAL A 56 -9.89 -3.94 0.62
N SER A 57 -10.51 -2.90 1.15
CA SER A 57 -9.93 -1.55 1.17
C SER A 57 -8.61 -1.50 1.96
N LYS A 58 -8.55 -2.20 3.09
CA LYS A 58 -7.35 -2.20 3.93
C LYS A 58 -6.19 -3.00 3.34
N TYR A 59 -6.46 -4.20 2.81
CA TYR A 59 -5.41 -5.16 2.47
C TYR A 59 -5.18 -5.34 0.97
N SER A 60 -6.18 -5.05 0.14
CA SER A 60 -6.21 -5.41 -1.28
C SER A 60 -6.64 -4.29 -2.20
N ASP A 61 -6.68 -3.04 -1.72
CA ASP A 61 -7.17 -1.90 -2.51
C ASP A 61 -6.37 -1.70 -3.80
N TYR A 62 -5.08 -1.98 -3.76
CA TYR A 62 -4.16 -1.79 -4.88
C TYR A 62 -3.81 -3.07 -5.64
N VAL A 63 -4.43 -4.20 -5.30
CA VAL A 63 -4.25 -5.45 -6.04
C VAL A 63 -4.64 -5.23 -7.50
N ARG A 64 -3.79 -5.71 -8.42
CA ARG A 64 -3.87 -5.45 -9.87
C ARG A 64 -5.21 -5.80 -10.51
N TRP A 65 -5.91 -6.78 -9.97
CA TRP A 65 -7.15 -7.31 -10.53
C TRP A 65 -8.35 -6.71 -9.81
N PRO A 66 -9.47 -6.42 -10.54
CA PRO A 66 -10.69 -5.96 -9.89
C PRO A 66 -11.26 -7.03 -8.97
N ILE A 67 -11.46 -6.68 -7.72
CA ILE A 67 -12.17 -7.49 -6.73
C ILE A 67 -13.62 -7.07 -6.80
N ARG A 68 -14.50 -7.99 -7.18
CA ARG A 68 -15.93 -7.70 -7.37
C ARG A 68 -16.76 -8.48 -6.38
N MET A 69 -17.84 -7.88 -5.94
CA MET A 69 -18.83 -8.46 -5.04
C MET A 69 -20.23 -8.23 -5.58
N GLU A 70 -21.09 -9.21 -5.46
CA GLU A 70 -22.54 -9.04 -5.66
C GLU A 70 -23.14 -8.32 -4.48
N VAL A 71 -23.84 -7.22 -4.76
CA VAL A 71 -24.47 -6.38 -3.75
C VAL A 71 -25.95 -6.26 -4.09
N GLU A 72 -26.78 -6.54 -3.09
CA GLU A 72 -28.22 -6.27 -3.19
C GLU A 72 -28.48 -4.78 -2.98
N ARG A 73 -29.03 -4.11 -4.00
CA ARG A 73 -29.51 -2.74 -3.88
C ARG A 73 -31.04 -2.73 -3.83
N SER A 74 -31.58 -2.20 -2.75
CA SER A 74 -33.01 -1.97 -2.64
C SER A 74 -33.37 -0.69 -3.40
N GLY A 75 -34.01 -0.83 -4.55
CA GLY A 75 -34.59 0.24 -5.32
C GLY A 75 -36.12 0.11 -5.37
N GLY A 76 -36.82 0.43 -4.30
CA GLY A 76 -38.27 0.18 -4.20
C GLY A 76 -38.58 -1.30 -3.94
N ASP A 77 -39.67 -1.83 -4.57
CA ASP A 77 -40.10 -3.22 -4.41
C ASP A 77 -39.21 -4.27 -5.11
N ASP A 78 -38.26 -3.84 -5.97
CA ASP A 78 -37.38 -4.75 -6.70
C ASP A 78 -35.96 -4.78 -6.08
N LYS A 79 -35.58 -5.95 -5.56
CA LYS A 79 -34.19 -6.24 -5.20
C LYS A 79 -33.38 -6.51 -6.48
N LYS A 80 -32.43 -5.63 -6.80
CA LYS A 80 -31.48 -5.84 -7.89
C LYS A 80 -30.14 -6.23 -7.33
N VAL A 81 -29.60 -7.34 -7.85
CA VAL A 81 -28.23 -7.79 -7.59
C VAL A 81 -27.32 -7.14 -8.62
N GLU A 82 -26.31 -6.41 -8.16
CA GLU A 82 -25.34 -5.72 -9.02
C GLU A 82 -23.91 -6.09 -8.61
N TRP A 83 -23.06 -6.35 -9.62
CA TRP A 83 -21.65 -6.56 -9.40
C TRP A 83 -20.93 -5.21 -9.19
N THR A 84 -20.41 -5.00 -7.99
CA THR A 84 -19.65 -3.79 -7.64
C THR A 84 -18.17 -4.11 -7.47
N THR A 85 -17.31 -3.27 -8.03
CA THR A 85 -15.86 -3.35 -7.80
C THR A 85 -15.53 -2.70 -6.45
N LEU A 86 -14.79 -3.41 -5.60
CA LEU A 86 -14.49 -3.00 -4.24
C LEU A 86 -13.14 -2.29 -4.10
N ASN A 87 -12.17 -2.60 -4.97
CA ASN A 87 -10.82 -2.05 -4.90
C ASN A 87 -10.55 -1.06 -6.03
N GLN A 88 -9.59 -0.17 -5.81
CA GLN A 88 -9.17 0.82 -6.82
C GLN A 88 -8.35 0.20 -7.95
N ALA A 89 -7.62 -0.87 -7.70
CA ALA A 89 -6.73 -1.57 -8.62
C ALA A 89 -5.66 -0.67 -9.30
N ARG A 90 -5.45 0.55 -8.81
CA ARG A 90 -4.55 1.57 -9.34
C ARG A 90 -3.58 2.04 -8.27
N ALA A 91 -2.42 1.44 -8.24
CA ALA A 91 -1.34 1.86 -7.35
C ALA A 91 -0.57 3.02 -7.99
N LEU A 92 -0.60 4.20 -7.38
CA LEU A 92 0.04 5.41 -7.93
C LEU A 92 1.54 5.20 -8.12
N TRP A 93 2.20 4.50 -7.20
CA TRP A 93 3.64 4.21 -7.23
C TRP A 93 4.08 3.27 -8.36
N THR A 94 3.14 2.64 -9.07
CA THR A 94 3.45 1.77 -10.20
C THR A 94 3.40 2.48 -11.55
N LYS A 95 2.94 3.73 -11.59
CA LYS A 95 2.97 4.55 -12.80
C LYS A 95 4.40 5.04 -13.08
N ALA A 96 4.68 5.44 -14.32
CA ALA A 96 5.91 6.15 -14.60
C ALA A 96 5.93 7.52 -13.90
N LYS A 97 7.10 7.95 -13.41
CA LYS A 97 7.23 9.21 -12.65
C LYS A 97 6.63 10.42 -13.41
N GLY A 98 6.80 10.48 -14.73
CA GLY A 98 6.28 11.57 -15.56
C GLY A 98 4.77 11.52 -15.82
N ASP A 99 4.10 10.41 -15.49
CA ASP A 99 2.66 10.22 -15.69
C ASP A 99 1.83 10.58 -14.43
N VAL A 100 2.51 11.02 -13.36
CA VAL A 100 1.89 11.39 -12.10
C VAL A 100 2.00 12.89 -11.90
N THR A 101 0.86 13.58 -11.78
CA THR A 101 0.84 15.03 -11.54
C THR A 101 1.02 15.37 -10.07
N ASP A 102 1.40 16.63 -9.78
CA ASP A 102 1.55 17.12 -8.42
C ASP A 102 0.24 17.02 -7.62
N GLU A 103 -0.91 17.27 -8.26
CA GLU A 103 -2.23 17.12 -7.65
C GLU A 103 -2.47 15.67 -7.22
N GLN A 104 -2.10 14.69 -8.05
CA GLN A 104 -2.23 13.27 -7.72
C GLN A 104 -1.31 12.89 -6.54
N HIS A 105 -0.10 13.47 -6.47
CA HIS A 105 0.78 13.30 -5.32
C HIS A 105 0.16 13.89 -4.04
N HIS A 106 -0.42 15.08 -4.12
CA HIS A 106 -1.06 15.74 -2.98
C HIS A 106 -2.28 14.95 -2.48
N GLU A 107 -3.16 14.52 -3.39
CA GLU A 107 -4.33 13.70 -3.03
C GLU A 107 -3.92 12.37 -2.39
N PHE A 108 -2.93 11.71 -2.98
CA PHE A 108 -2.43 10.45 -2.45
C PHE A 108 -1.80 10.63 -1.07
N TYR A 109 -0.98 11.67 -0.88
CA TYR A 109 -0.40 12.00 0.41
C TYR A 109 -1.46 12.23 1.48
N LYS A 110 -2.50 13.03 1.19
CA LYS A 110 -3.63 13.27 2.11
C LYS A 110 -4.34 11.99 2.49
N SER A 111 -4.62 11.13 1.53
CA SER A 111 -5.28 9.85 1.78
C SER A 111 -4.44 8.89 2.62
N LEU A 112 -3.11 8.94 2.46
CA LEU A 112 -2.16 8.07 3.14
C LEU A 112 -1.86 8.52 4.57
N SER A 113 -1.64 9.83 4.75
CA SER A 113 -1.14 10.43 6.00
C SER A 113 -2.25 10.96 6.90
N HIS A 114 -3.45 11.17 6.35
CA HIS A 114 -4.56 11.91 6.96
C HIS A 114 -4.17 13.35 7.35
N ASP A 115 -3.13 13.89 6.72
CA ASP A 115 -2.70 15.27 6.85
C ASP A 115 -3.34 16.09 5.72
N TRP A 116 -4.04 17.16 6.08
CA TRP A 116 -4.72 18.04 5.12
C TRP A 116 -3.76 19.03 4.44
N ASN A 117 -2.55 19.20 5.00
CA ASN A 117 -1.53 20.04 4.39
C ASN A 117 -0.90 19.30 3.19
N ALA A 118 -0.35 20.09 2.26
CA ALA A 118 0.45 19.54 1.19
C ALA A 118 1.79 19.00 1.73
N PRO A 119 2.34 17.92 1.14
CA PRO A 119 3.70 17.51 1.47
C PRO A 119 4.71 18.58 1.05
N LEU A 120 5.78 18.72 1.80
CA LEU A 120 6.87 19.65 1.48
C LEU A 120 7.62 19.23 0.21
N ALA A 121 7.87 17.92 0.11
CA ALA A 121 8.54 17.31 -1.03
C ALA A 121 8.23 15.81 -1.09
N TRP A 122 8.53 15.19 -2.23
CA TRP A 122 8.36 13.76 -2.42
C TRP A 122 9.38 13.20 -3.40
N THR A 123 9.59 11.90 -3.29
CA THR A 123 10.36 11.12 -4.27
C THR A 123 9.57 9.92 -4.74
N HIS A 124 9.46 9.78 -6.06
CA HIS A 124 8.90 8.62 -6.73
C HIS A 124 10.04 7.84 -7.38
N PHE A 125 10.24 6.59 -6.99
CA PHE A 125 11.38 5.81 -7.45
C PHE A 125 10.99 4.38 -7.81
N LYS A 126 11.77 3.83 -8.74
CA LYS A 126 11.78 2.43 -9.10
C LYS A 126 13.23 1.95 -9.08
N VAL A 127 13.48 0.82 -8.46
CA VAL A 127 14.76 0.11 -8.46
C VAL A 127 14.54 -1.19 -9.20
N GLU A 128 15.36 -1.44 -10.20
CA GLU A 128 15.34 -2.64 -11.02
C GLU A 128 16.69 -3.35 -10.91
N GLY A 129 16.71 -4.66 -11.00
CA GLY A 129 17.91 -5.48 -10.93
C GLY A 129 17.65 -6.80 -10.22
N THR A 130 18.58 -7.19 -9.33
CA THR A 130 18.42 -8.42 -8.53
C THR A 130 17.21 -8.35 -7.60
N HIS A 131 16.84 -7.15 -7.18
CA HIS A 131 15.65 -6.85 -6.39
C HIS A 131 14.85 -5.76 -7.06
N GLU A 132 13.55 -5.96 -7.15
CA GLU A 132 12.60 -5.00 -7.70
C GLU A 132 11.83 -4.30 -6.58
N LEU A 133 11.91 -2.97 -6.57
CA LEU A 133 11.31 -2.13 -5.56
C LEU A 133 10.74 -0.87 -6.19
N THR A 134 9.50 -0.55 -5.85
CA THR A 134 8.90 0.75 -6.19
C THR A 134 8.48 1.48 -4.93
N GLY A 135 8.44 2.80 -4.95
CA GLY A 135 7.98 3.56 -3.80
C GLY A 135 7.67 5.01 -4.08
N LEU A 136 6.84 5.54 -3.23
CA LEU A 136 6.52 6.95 -3.08
C LEU A 136 6.77 7.35 -1.64
N LEU A 137 7.71 8.27 -1.42
CA LEU A 137 8.03 8.79 -0.10
C LEU A 137 7.82 10.30 -0.07
N TYR A 138 7.25 10.78 1.01
CA TYR A 138 6.86 12.17 1.22
C TYR A 138 7.49 12.73 2.49
N LEU A 139 7.94 13.97 2.42
CA LEU A 139 8.29 14.78 3.58
C LEU A 139 7.08 15.62 3.94
N PRO A 140 6.53 15.51 5.15
CA PRO A 140 5.44 16.37 5.61
C PRO A 140 5.85 17.84 5.64
N GLY A 141 4.90 18.74 5.43
CA GLY A 141 5.13 20.19 5.55
C GLY A 141 5.24 20.68 6.98
N LYS A 142 4.68 19.91 7.94
CA LYS A 142 4.71 20.22 9.38
C LYS A 142 4.93 18.94 10.18
N ALA A 143 5.62 19.10 11.31
CA ALA A 143 5.78 18.02 12.26
C ALA A 143 4.42 17.70 12.92
N PRO A 144 3.98 16.43 12.97
CA PRO A 144 2.83 16.04 13.77
C PRO A 144 3.04 16.39 15.24
N TYR A 145 1.99 16.84 15.93
CA TYR A 145 2.05 17.17 17.37
C TYR A 145 2.56 16.02 18.24
N ASP A 146 2.31 14.81 17.83
CA ASP A 146 2.68 13.57 18.51
C ASP A 146 3.94 12.89 17.95
N LEU A 147 4.74 13.61 17.17
CA LEU A 147 5.97 13.07 16.56
C LEU A 147 6.92 12.47 17.59
N VAL A 148 7.02 13.07 18.77
CA VAL A 148 7.90 12.60 19.87
C VAL A 148 7.32 11.34 20.54
N GLU A 149 6.01 11.25 20.66
CA GLU A 149 5.32 10.14 21.32
C GLU A 149 5.10 8.94 20.38
N ARG A 150 4.91 9.20 19.10
CA ARG A 150 4.73 8.15 18.09
C ARG A 150 6.05 7.50 17.72
N LYS A 151 6.22 6.27 18.15
CA LYS A 151 7.33 5.40 17.68
C LYS A 151 7.07 4.77 16.32
N LYS A 152 5.90 4.97 15.73
CA LYS A 152 5.49 4.32 14.48
C LYS A 152 6.06 5.05 13.27
N SER A 153 6.62 4.27 12.34
CA SER A 153 6.95 4.71 10.99
C SER A 153 5.67 5.13 10.24
N GLY A 154 5.79 6.10 9.35
CA GLY A 154 4.68 6.50 8.49
C GLY A 154 4.72 5.84 7.12
N VAL A 155 5.59 4.84 6.92
CA VAL A 155 5.76 4.16 5.63
C VAL A 155 5.06 2.80 5.67
N LYS A 156 4.17 2.59 4.71
CA LYS A 156 3.44 1.33 4.52
C LYS A 156 4.26 0.41 3.61
N LEU A 157 4.36 -0.86 4.01
CA LEU A 157 4.98 -1.90 3.20
C LEU A 157 3.92 -2.68 2.44
N PHE A 158 4.14 -2.81 1.15
CA PHE A 158 3.39 -3.67 0.25
C PHE A 158 4.31 -4.75 -0.32
N VAL A 159 3.74 -5.87 -0.68
CA VAL A 159 4.37 -6.92 -1.46
C VAL A 159 3.46 -7.27 -2.62
N LYS A 160 3.91 -7.03 -3.86
CA LYS A 160 3.10 -7.25 -5.07
C LYS A 160 1.73 -6.57 -4.99
N ARG A 161 1.72 -5.32 -4.45
CA ARG A 161 0.53 -4.48 -4.23
C ARG A 161 -0.45 -4.99 -3.15
N VAL A 162 -0.07 -6.01 -2.40
CA VAL A 162 -0.82 -6.48 -1.23
C VAL A 162 -0.26 -5.77 -0.01
N PHE A 163 -1.12 -5.14 0.78
CA PHE A 163 -0.71 -4.50 2.03
C PHE A 163 -0.20 -5.53 3.04
N ILE A 164 0.97 -5.27 3.59
CA ILE A 164 1.59 -6.12 4.62
C ILE A 164 1.52 -5.44 5.99
N MET A 165 1.97 -4.19 6.09
CA MET A 165 1.98 -3.45 7.35
C MET A 165 2.03 -1.94 7.15
N ASP A 166 1.51 -1.20 8.12
CA ASP A 166 1.48 0.27 8.15
C ASP A 166 2.60 0.91 8.98
N ASP A 167 3.44 0.09 9.61
CA ASP A 167 4.52 0.53 10.49
C ASP A 167 5.75 -0.34 10.22
N ALA A 168 6.42 -0.02 9.12
CA ALA A 168 7.57 -0.77 8.65
C ALA A 168 8.88 -0.25 9.28
N GLN A 169 9.03 -0.37 10.61
CA GLN A 169 10.21 0.09 11.37
C GLN A 169 11.49 -0.62 10.90
N GLU A 170 11.37 -1.82 10.37
CA GLU A 170 12.47 -2.60 9.85
C GLU A 170 13.12 -1.96 8.62
N ILE A 171 12.35 -1.21 7.83
CA ILE A 171 12.82 -0.55 6.60
C ILE A 171 13.03 0.96 6.74
N VAL A 172 12.52 1.58 7.81
CA VAL A 172 12.68 3.01 8.08
C VAL A 172 13.34 3.20 9.44
N PRO A 173 14.53 3.83 9.52
CA PRO A 173 15.16 4.14 10.80
C PRO A 173 14.26 5.06 11.66
N GLU A 174 14.34 4.92 12.98
CA GLU A 174 13.49 5.70 13.90
C GLU A 174 13.58 7.22 13.71
N TRP A 175 14.76 7.73 13.38
CA TRP A 175 14.97 9.17 13.13
C TRP A 175 14.34 9.68 11.84
N LEU A 176 13.90 8.79 10.92
CA LEU A 176 13.09 9.09 9.73
C LEU A 176 11.60 8.80 9.92
N ARG A 177 11.10 8.61 11.14
CA ARG A 177 9.70 8.26 11.41
C ARG A 177 8.69 9.30 10.91
N PHE A 178 9.13 10.53 10.65
CA PHE A 178 8.31 11.57 10.04
C PHE A 178 7.98 11.30 8.56
N VAL A 179 8.79 10.52 7.87
CA VAL A 179 8.56 10.18 6.46
C VAL A 179 7.25 9.40 6.31
N LYS A 180 6.43 9.81 5.37
CA LYS A 180 5.20 9.12 4.97
C LYS A 180 5.40 8.49 3.61
N GLY A 181 4.66 7.43 3.32
CA GLY A 181 4.78 6.86 1.98
C GLY A 181 4.42 5.39 1.90
N VAL A 182 4.74 4.84 0.76
CA VAL A 182 4.58 3.42 0.44
C VAL A 182 5.86 2.89 -0.19
N VAL A 183 6.15 1.64 0.14
CA VAL A 183 7.22 0.86 -0.48
C VAL A 183 6.61 -0.48 -0.87
N ASP A 184 6.81 -0.89 -2.12
CA ASP A 184 6.26 -2.13 -2.68
C ASP A 184 7.39 -2.98 -3.25
N SER A 185 7.55 -4.19 -2.73
CA SER A 185 8.57 -5.16 -3.12
C SER A 185 7.96 -6.29 -3.92
N GLU A 186 8.60 -6.66 -5.04
CA GLU A 186 8.22 -7.86 -5.80
C GLU A 186 8.87 -9.15 -5.25
N ASP A 187 9.90 -9.04 -4.41
CA ASP A 187 10.75 -10.17 -4.00
C ASP A 187 10.40 -10.72 -2.62
N LEU A 188 9.82 -9.90 -1.75
CA LEU A 188 9.40 -10.39 -0.44
C LEU A 188 8.25 -11.40 -0.57
N PRO A 189 8.18 -12.43 0.27
CA PRO A 189 7.06 -13.35 0.30
C PRO A 189 5.82 -12.69 0.91
N LEU A 190 4.63 -13.01 0.40
CA LEU A 190 3.35 -12.45 0.89
C LEU A 190 3.04 -12.82 2.35
N ASN A 191 3.59 -13.91 2.86
CA ASN A 191 3.42 -14.36 4.24
C ASN A 191 4.49 -13.81 5.20
N VAL A 192 5.13 -12.70 4.82
CA VAL A 192 6.20 -12.09 5.62
C VAL A 192 5.64 -11.58 6.97
N SER A 193 6.33 -11.94 8.05
CA SER A 193 6.09 -11.42 9.39
C SER A 193 7.19 -10.43 9.80
N ARG A 194 6.97 -9.64 10.85
CA ARG A 194 8.00 -8.74 11.39
C ARG A 194 9.31 -9.47 11.74
N GLU A 195 9.22 -10.69 12.25
CA GLU A 195 10.38 -11.50 12.60
C GLU A 195 11.19 -11.91 11.37
N ILE A 196 10.50 -12.23 10.26
CA ILE A 196 11.15 -12.55 8.98
C ILE A 196 11.84 -11.30 8.43
N LEU A 197 11.17 -10.13 8.47
CA LEU A 197 11.74 -8.87 8.00
C LEU A 197 13.04 -8.50 8.71
N GLN A 198 13.17 -8.76 10.02
CA GLN A 198 14.38 -8.41 10.78
C GLN A 198 15.64 -9.16 10.33
N LYS A 199 15.50 -10.35 9.79
CA LYS A 199 16.60 -11.24 9.42
C LYS A 199 16.91 -11.30 7.93
N ASP A 200 15.99 -10.82 7.08
CA ASP A 200 16.09 -10.99 5.65
C ASP A 200 17.05 -9.99 4.97
N ALA A 201 17.82 -10.49 4.00
CA ALA A 201 18.74 -9.68 3.21
C ALA A 201 18.00 -8.65 2.34
N THR A 202 16.83 -9.01 1.81
CA THR A 202 15.98 -8.12 1.01
C THR A 202 15.50 -6.95 1.83
N THR A 203 15.16 -7.15 3.10
CA THR A 203 14.77 -6.06 4.02
C THR A 203 15.91 -5.07 4.23
N ARG A 204 17.15 -5.56 4.40
CA ARG A 204 18.33 -4.66 4.51
C ARG A 204 18.57 -3.87 3.23
N PHE A 205 18.36 -4.49 2.09
CA PHE A 205 18.42 -3.82 0.80
C PHE A 205 17.35 -2.72 0.70
N ILE A 206 16.08 -3.03 1.00
CA ILE A 206 14.97 -2.07 1.02
C ILE A 206 15.28 -0.90 1.92
N LYS A 207 15.73 -1.15 3.16
CA LYS A 207 16.14 -0.11 4.12
C LYS A 207 17.21 0.83 3.54
N LYS A 208 18.24 0.27 2.91
CA LYS A 208 19.31 1.06 2.27
C LYS A 208 18.77 1.93 1.14
N GLN A 209 17.86 1.40 0.31
CA GLN A 209 17.24 2.15 -0.78
C GLN A 209 16.35 3.29 -0.25
N VAL A 210 15.48 3.00 0.71
CA VAL A 210 14.60 4.00 1.35
C VAL A 210 15.43 5.13 1.95
N LEU A 211 16.45 4.77 2.75
CA LEU A 211 17.36 5.75 3.36
C LEU A 211 18.05 6.60 2.30
N GLY A 212 18.63 6.00 1.28
CA GLY A 212 19.31 6.72 0.20
C GLY A 212 18.37 7.69 -0.53
N LYS A 213 17.13 7.25 -0.83
CA LYS A 213 16.14 8.10 -1.51
C LYS A 213 15.69 9.30 -0.67
N VAL A 214 15.51 9.11 0.65
CA VAL A 214 15.17 10.22 1.56
C VAL A 214 16.32 11.20 1.70
N LEU A 215 17.56 10.71 1.86
CA LEU A 215 18.73 11.58 1.94
C LEU A 215 18.94 12.38 0.66
N SER A 216 18.86 11.73 -0.52
CA SER A 216 18.94 12.44 -1.80
C SER A 216 17.85 13.52 -1.93
N LEU A 217 16.61 13.24 -1.49
CA LEU A 217 15.54 14.24 -1.50
C LEU A 217 15.86 15.45 -0.60
N LEU A 218 16.46 15.21 0.56
CA LEU A 218 16.89 16.29 1.46
C LEU A 218 18.06 17.09 0.90
N GLU A 219 19.01 16.43 0.24
CA GLU A 219 20.13 17.07 -0.48
C GLU A 219 19.63 17.93 -1.65
N GLU A 220 18.65 17.43 -2.43
CA GLU A 220 18.01 18.19 -3.50
C GLU A 220 17.31 19.46 -2.94
N LEU A 221 16.57 19.33 -1.83
CA LEU A 221 15.95 20.47 -1.17
C LEU A 221 16.97 21.51 -0.66
N ALA A 222 18.07 21.06 -0.08
CA ALA A 222 19.12 21.93 0.39
C ALA A 222 19.83 22.66 -0.77
N ALA A 223 19.99 21.99 -1.90
CA ALA A 223 20.60 22.57 -3.10
C ALA A 223 19.67 23.55 -3.83
N GLU A 224 18.35 23.42 -3.68
CA GLU A 224 17.37 24.33 -4.31
C GLU A 224 17.49 25.76 -3.76
N GLY A 225 17.75 25.92 -2.45
CA GLY A 225 17.80 27.20 -1.77
C GLY A 225 16.47 27.96 -1.78
N GLU A 226 16.55 29.30 -1.74
CA GLU A 226 15.36 30.15 -1.84
C GLU A 226 14.77 30.15 -3.24
N THR A 227 13.49 29.82 -3.34
CA THR A 227 12.71 29.87 -4.59
C THR A 227 11.45 30.71 -4.41
N GLU A 228 11.00 31.39 -5.48
CA GLU A 228 9.71 32.06 -5.48
C GLU A 228 8.59 31.04 -5.61
N ARG A 229 7.66 31.03 -4.65
CA ARG A 229 6.49 30.16 -4.65
C ARG A 229 5.23 30.97 -4.33
N GLU A 230 4.12 30.55 -4.86
CA GLU A 230 2.82 31.10 -4.51
C GLU A 230 2.36 30.46 -3.19
N VAL A 231 2.22 31.29 -2.16
CA VAL A 231 1.73 30.90 -0.84
C VAL A 231 0.56 31.82 -0.51
N ASP A 232 -0.62 31.27 -0.30
CA ASP A 232 -1.85 32.02 -0.02
C ASP A 232 -2.18 33.10 -1.08
N GLY A 233 -1.89 32.83 -2.35
CA GLY A 233 -2.13 33.74 -3.47
C GLY A 233 -1.07 34.85 -3.63
N GLU A 234 -0.03 34.85 -2.83
CA GLU A 234 1.09 35.80 -2.90
C GLU A 234 2.40 35.09 -3.27
N LYS A 235 3.20 35.73 -4.12
CA LYS A 235 4.57 35.25 -4.39
C LYS A 235 5.48 35.57 -3.22
N ARG A 236 6.02 34.52 -2.61
CA ARG A 236 6.99 34.64 -1.49
C ARG A 236 8.23 33.82 -1.79
N LYS A 237 9.36 34.32 -1.31
CA LYS A 237 10.59 33.52 -1.30
C LYS A 237 10.52 32.53 -0.17
N VAL A 238 10.67 31.26 -0.50
CA VAL A 238 10.59 30.14 0.45
C VAL A 238 11.82 29.26 0.26
N ASP A 239 12.50 28.99 1.36
CA ASP A 239 13.52 27.95 1.44
C ASP A 239 12.89 26.72 2.10
N ARG A 240 12.64 25.69 1.27
CA ARG A 240 11.99 24.46 1.73
C ARG A 240 12.87 23.65 2.67
N PHE A 241 14.18 23.71 2.51
CA PHE A 241 15.08 23.01 3.42
C PHE A 241 15.10 23.67 4.80
N LEU A 242 15.12 25.00 4.88
CA LEU A 242 15.00 25.69 6.16
C LEU A 242 13.63 25.45 6.83
N GLN A 243 12.55 25.37 6.05
CA GLN A 243 11.24 24.97 6.56
C GLN A 243 11.29 23.57 7.16
N PHE A 244 11.84 22.59 6.42
CA PHE A 244 12.04 21.22 6.91
C PHE A 244 12.87 21.21 8.20
N TRP A 245 14.00 21.93 8.21
CA TRP A 245 14.90 21.95 9.36
C TRP A 245 14.23 22.55 10.61
N GLY A 246 13.41 23.57 10.43
CA GLY A 246 12.63 24.18 11.53
C GLY A 246 11.66 23.21 12.20
N GLU A 247 11.08 22.29 11.42
CA GLU A 247 10.08 21.32 11.89
C GLU A 247 10.71 20.03 12.43
N PHE A 248 11.76 19.51 11.80
CA PHE A 248 12.31 18.18 12.03
C PHE A 248 13.77 18.13 12.45
N GLY A 249 14.50 19.24 12.44
CA GLY A 249 15.94 19.32 12.71
C GLY A 249 16.32 19.35 14.19
N ARG A 250 15.40 19.06 15.11
CA ARG A 250 15.62 19.08 16.57
C ARG A 250 15.81 17.69 17.13
#